data_0da8015b6178faab52497a275d833302
#
_entry.id   0da8015b6178faab52497a275d833302
#
_cell.length_a   1.000
_cell.length_b   1.000
_cell.length_c   1.000
_cell.angle_alpha   90.00
_cell.angle_beta   90.00
_cell.angle_gamma   90.00
#
_symmetry.space_group_name_H-M   'P 1'
#
loop_
_entity.id
_entity.type
_entity.pdbx_description
1 polymer ?
#
loop_
_entity_poly.entity_id
_entity_poly.type
_entity_poly.pdbx_seq_one_letter_code
_entity_poly.pdbx_strand_id
1 'polypeptide(L)'
;MTMGHETSDMLVSIKNFCKILKEKAPPDLKWHYTFMKNEDHGSTPHRSIYDGLEALYPGWRLPPKRFLAGLKSIEKHYKGLSKKYGYDIPIPEYELNRLGYTLLGRKEIKKALDIFKHNVELYPGSPNVYDSLGEAYENANHLEEAKKNYEMAFRKANEVAYPNSEVFKRHLLRVMRKMASSK
;
A
#
# COMPACT_ATOMS: atom_id res chain seq x y z
N MET A 1 19.27 -6.04 16.29
CA MET A 1 19.25 -7.05 17.36
C MET A 1 18.14 -6.68 18.34
N THR A 2 17.43 -7.64 18.87
CA THR A 2 16.33 -7.45 19.82
C THR A 2 16.46 -8.48 20.93
N MET A 3 15.96 -8.14 22.12
CA MET A 3 15.93 -9.03 23.26
C MET A 3 14.75 -8.69 24.15
N GLY A 4 14.02 -9.69 24.62
CA GLY A 4 12.97 -9.57 25.61
C GLY A 4 13.50 -9.79 27.02
N HIS A 5 12.60 -10.20 27.93
CA HIS A 5 12.97 -10.65 29.26
C HIS A 5 13.67 -12.01 29.17
N GLU A 6 14.97 -12.00 29.42
CA GLU A 6 15.85 -13.16 29.42
C GLU A 6 16.60 -13.26 30.76
N THR A 7 17.41 -14.30 30.91
CA THR A 7 18.26 -14.45 32.10
C THR A 7 19.23 -13.27 32.24
N SER A 8 19.66 -13.01 33.49
CA SER A 8 20.61 -11.92 33.80
C SER A 8 21.91 -12.04 32.99
N ASP A 9 22.41 -13.28 32.77
CA ASP A 9 23.66 -13.54 32.06
C ASP A 9 23.54 -13.21 30.56
N MET A 10 22.40 -13.52 29.95
CA MET A 10 22.13 -13.14 28.57
C MET A 10 22.01 -11.61 28.42
N LEU A 11 21.36 -10.93 29.36
CA LEU A 11 21.28 -9.47 29.36
C LEU A 11 22.65 -8.79 29.50
N VAL A 12 23.55 -9.36 30.34
CA VAL A 12 24.91 -8.87 30.48
C VAL A 12 25.71 -9.11 29.20
N SER A 13 25.60 -10.30 28.62
CA SER A 13 26.30 -10.66 27.38
C SER A 13 25.93 -9.75 26.21
N ILE A 14 24.65 -9.49 26.00
CA ILE A 14 24.20 -8.60 24.90
C ILE A 14 24.64 -7.15 25.11
N LYS A 15 24.63 -6.65 26.35
CA LYS A 15 25.14 -5.32 26.68
C LYS A 15 26.63 -5.19 26.40
N ASN A 16 27.42 -6.20 26.75
CA ASN A 16 28.85 -6.22 26.44
C ASN A 16 29.09 -6.27 24.93
N PHE A 17 28.30 -7.06 24.19
CA PHE A 17 28.40 -7.10 22.73
C PHE A 17 28.06 -5.74 22.10
N CYS A 18 27.00 -5.08 22.57
CA CYS A 18 26.66 -3.73 22.12
C CYS A 18 27.76 -2.72 22.40
N LYS A 19 28.48 -2.84 23.53
CA LYS A 19 29.63 -2.01 23.85
C LYS A 19 30.77 -2.23 22.85
N ILE A 20 31.10 -3.50 22.55
CA ILE A 20 32.10 -3.83 21.53
C ILE A 20 31.73 -3.27 20.15
N LEU A 21 30.49 -3.38 19.74
CA LEU A 21 30.01 -2.80 18.46
C LEU A 21 30.16 -1.29 18.45
N LYS A 22 29.85 -0.60 19.53
CA LYS A 22 30.07 0.88 19.64
C LYS A 22 31.52 1.28 19.48
N GLU A 23 32.43 0.49 20.02
CA GLU A 23 33.88 0.80 20.07
C GLU A 23 34.61 0.35 18.80
N LYS A 24 34.20 -0.77 18.19
CA LYS A 24 34.99 -1.49 17.17
C LYS A 24 34.27 -1.74 15.85
N ALA A 25 32.98 -1.42 15.74
CA ALA A 25 32.27 -1.65 14.49
C ALA A 25 32.80 -0.74 13.36
N PRO A 26 32.92 -1.27 12.12
CA PRO A 26 33.27 -0.45 10.97
C PRO A 26 32.22 0.68 10.76
N PRO A 27 32.62 1.85 10.23
CA PRO A 27 31.71 3.00 10.08
C PRO A 27 30.49 2.75 9.19
N ASP A 28 30.58 1.79 8.27
CA ASP A 28 29.52 1.39 7.34
C ASP A 28 28.57 0.35 7.94
N LEU A 29 28.92 -0.30 9.06
CA LEU A 29 28.05 -1.25 9.75
C LEU A 29 26.91 -0.50 10.45
N LYS A 30 25.71 -0.60 9.90
CA LYS A 30 24.48 -0.11 10.54
C LYS A 30 23.93 -1.19 11.46
N TRP A 31 23.90 -0.92 12.74
CA TRP A 31 23.33 -1.83 13.72
C TRP A 31 22.39 -1.09 14.69
N HIS A 32 21.44 -1.84 15.23
CA HIS A 32 20.46 -1.35 16.18
C HIS A 32 20.18 -2.43 17.23
N TYR A 33 19.98 -2.02 18.50
CA TYR A 33 19.57 -2.90 19.58
C TYR A 33 18.35 -2.32 20.28
N THR A 34 17.31 -3.15 20.47
CA THR A 34 16.10 -2.81 21.22
C THR A 34 15.87 -3.84 22.32
N PHE A 35 15.73 -3.37 23.57
CA PHE A 35 15.20 -4.18 24.66
C PHE A 35 13.68 -4.06 24.71
N MET A 36 13.00 -5.17 24.61
CA MET A 36 11.53 -5.27 24.55
C MET A 36 10.98 -5.67 25.92
N LYS A 37 10.60 -4.68 26.72
CA LYS A 37 10.21 -4.87 28.13
C LYS A 37 9.03 -5.83 28.35
N ASN A 38 8.12 -5.91 27.37
CA ASN A 38 6.89 -6.69 27.48
C ASN A 38 6.95 -8.01 26.70
N GLU A 39 8.13 -8.38 26.21
CA GLU A 39 8.34 -9.61 25.44
C GLU A 39 9.26 -10.55 26.20
N ASP A 40 9.05 -11.85 26.02
CA ASP A 40 9.90 -12.93 26.50
C ASP A 40 10.57 -13.67 25.35
N HIS A 41 11.25 -14.77 25.64
CA HIS A 41 11.92 -15.60 24.64
C HIS A 41 10.97 -16.09 23.53
N GLY A 42 9.72 -16.42 23.86
CA GLY A 42 8.75 -16.95 22.92
C GLY A 42 8.10 -15.87 22.03
N SER A 43 7.89 -14.67 22.56
CA SER A 43 7.19 -13.59 21.86
C SER A 43 8.12 -12.61 21.13
N THR A 44 9.36 -12.45 21.60
CA THR A 44 10.39 -11.59 20.98
C THR A 44 10.57 -11.80 19.48
N PRO A 45 10.62 -13.06 18.93
CA PRO A 45 10.85 -13.26 17.51
C PRO A 45 9.81 -12.59 16.60
N HIS A 46 8.53 -12.62 16.94
CA HIS A 46 7.46 -12.04 16.14
C HIS A 46 7.63 -10.53 15.98
N ARG A 47 7.89 -9.85 17.09
CA ARG A 47 8.10 -8.40 17.10
C ARG A 47 9.43 -8.01 16.45
N SER A 48 10.47 -8.82 16.64
CA SER A 48 11.79 -8.62 16.05
C SER A 48 11.78 -8.65 14.53
N ILE A 49 10.95 -9.50 13.92
CA ILE A 49 10.80 -9.55 12.46
C ILE A 49 10.23 -8.21 11.95
N TYR A 50 9.18 -7.70 12.58
CA TYR A 50 8.59 -6.43 12.19
C TYR A 50 9.57 -5.25 12.34
N ASP A 51 10.17 -5.11 13.52
CA ASP A 51 11.14 -4.04 13.81
C ASP A 51 12.40 -4.17 12.94
N GLY A 52 12.82 -5.42 12.65
CA GLY A 52 13.93 -5.71 11.75
C GLY A 52 13.66 -5.28 10.33
N LEU A 53 12.45 -5.54 9.81
CA LEU A 53 12.04 -5.07 8.49
C LEU A 53 11.97 -3.54 8.43
N GLU A 54 11.44 -2.88 9.46
CA GLU A 54 11.46 -1.41 9.52
C GLU A 54 12.88 -0.83 9.54
N ALA A 55 13.81 -1.49 10.24
CA ALA A 55 15.21 -1.09 10.28
C ALA A 55 15.94 -1.30 8.95
N LEU A 56 15.64 -2.39 8.22
CA LEU A 56 16.22 -2.72 6.92
C LEU A 56 15.64 -1.84 5.80
N TYR A 57 14.35 -1.51 5.90
CA TYR A 57 13.62 -0.75 4.89
C TYR A 57 13.13 0.63 5.41
N PRO A 58 14.03 1.48 5.95
CA PRO A 58 13.62 2.78 6.49
C PRO A 58 13.05 3.67 5.40
N GLY A 59 11.85 4.18 5.67
CA GLY A 59 11.12 5.06 4.75
C GLY A 59 10.29 4.32 3.70
N TRP A 60 10.11 2.98 3.82
CA TRP A 60 9.24 2.20 2.93
C TRP A 60 7.79 2.69 2.96
N ARG A 61 7.27 2.92 4.15
CA ARG A 61 5.90 3.42 4.34
C ARG A 61 5.77 4.85 3.80
N LEU A 62 4.73 5.09 2.99
CA LEU A 62 4.40 6.44 2.53
C LEU A 62 3.92 7.32 3.71
N PRO A 63 4.63 8.41 4.04
CA PRO A 63 4.21 9.27 5.13
C PRO A 63 2.88 9.99 4.83
N PRO A 64 1.98 10.15 5.82
CA PRO A 64 0.69 10.83 5.62
C PRO A 64 0.82 12.23 4.97
N LYS A 65 1.83 13.00 5.36
CA LYS A 65 2.10 14.32 4.77
C LYS A 65 2.39 14.24 3.27
N ARG A 66 3.11 13.20 2.82
CA ARG A 66 3.40 13.01 1.38
C ARG A 66 2.15 12.55 0.62
N PHE A 67 1.35 11.68 1.21
CA PHE A 67 0.08 11.28 0.64
C PHE A 67 -0.87 12.48 0.45
N LEU A 68 -1.03 13.31 1.47
CA LEU A 68 -1.88 14.50 1.42
C LEU A 68 -1.42 15.55 0.39
N ALA A 69 -0.14 15.57 0.04
CA ALA A 69 0.41 16.45 -0.99
C ALA A 69 0.11 15.97 -2.43
N GLY A 70 -0.56 14.82 -2.60
CA GLY A 70 -1.07 14.31 -3.87
C GLY A 70 -0.07 13.52 -4.71
N LEU A 71 -0.48 13.19 -5.95
CA LEU A 71 0.20 12.22 -6.83
C LEU A 71 1.70 12.50 -7.01
N LYS A 72 2.08 13.73 -7.35
CA LYS A 72 3.51 14.07 -7.56
C LYS A 72 4.39 13.77 -6.35
N SER A 73 3.86 13.94 -5.14
CA SER A 73 4.58 13.64 -3.91
C SER A 73 4.69 12.13 -3.65
N ILE A 74 3.66 11.38 -4.01
CA ILE A 74 3.63 9.91 -3.95
C ILE A 74 4.64 9.35 -4.96
N GLU A 75 4.61 9.79 -6.22
CA GLU A 75 5.60 9.42 -7.25
C GLU A 75 7.04 9.66 -6.80
N LYS A 76 7.30 10.86 -6.26
CA LYS A 76 8.63 11.22 -5.73
C LYS A 76 9.08 10.27 -4.62
N HIS A 77 8.14 9.83 -3.76
CA HIS A 77 8.43 8.87 -2.69
C HIS A 77 8.87 7.52 -3.26
N TYR A 78 8.08 6.91 -4.17
CA TYR A 78 8.37 5.59 -4.73
C TYR A 78 9.59 5.60 -5.66
N LYS A 79 9.78 6.67 -6.46
CA LYS A 79 11.04 6.88 -7.21
C LYS A 79 12.26 6.98 -6.28
N GLY A 80 12.10 7.63 -5.12
CA GLY A 80 13.14 7.68 -4.10
C GLY A 80 13.46 6.32 -3.50
N LEU A 81 12.45 5.47 -3.25
CA LEU A 81 12.65 4.10 -2.81
C LEU A 81 13.35 3.26 -3.88
N SER A 82 12.90 3.35 -5.14
CA SER A 82 13.54 2.64 -6.26
C SER A 82 15.03 2.98 -6.36
N LYS A 83 15.38 4.26 -6.29
CA LYS A 83 16.79 4.70 -6.29
C LYS A 83 17.55 4.17 -5.07
N LYS A 84 16.92 4.17 -3.89
CA LYS A 84 17.56 3.76 -2.64
C LYS A 84 17.86 2.26 -2.60
N TYR A 85 16.94 1.46 -3.12
CA TYR A 85 17.03 -0.01 -3.03
C TYR A 85 17.53 -0.67 -4.31
N GLY A 86 17.73 0.08 -5.40
CA GLY A 86 18.36 -0.40 -6.62
C GLY A 86 17.47 -1.24 -7.54
N TYR A 87 16.15 -1.25 -7.33
CA TYR A 87 15.17 -1.90 -8.19
C TYR A 87 13.90 -1.07 -8.32
N ASP A 88 13.11 -1.31 -9.36
CA ASP A 88 11.88 -0.56 -9.59
C ASP A 88 10.81 -0.93 -8.55
N ILE A 89 10.30 0.10 -7.89
CA ILE A 89 9.23 0.00 -6.88
C ILE A 89 8.08 0.88 -7.38
N PRO A 90 7.10 0.29 -8.07
CA PRO A 90 5.94 1.04 -8.55
C PRO A 90 5.09 1.56 -7.38
N ILE A 91 4.30 2.60 -7.62
CA ILE A 91 3.30 3.05 -6.65
C ILE A 91 2.29 1.91 -6.46
N PRO A 92 2.08 1.37 -5.26
CA PRO A 92 1.11 0.29 -5.06
C PRO A 92 -0.31 0.68 -5.49
N GLU A 93 -1.03 -0.27 -6.09
CA GLU A 93 -2.42 -0.09 -6.52
C GLU A 93 -3.30 0.56 -5.45
N TYR A 94 -3.18 0.09 -4.20
CA TYR A 94 -3.99 0.59 -3.09
C TYR A 94 -3.72 2.05 -2.75
N GLU A 95 -2.52 2.58 -2.98
CA GLU A 95 -2.19 3.99 -2.71
C GLU A 95 -2.87 4.91 -3.73
N LEU A 96 -2.86 4.54 -5.01
CA LEU A 96 -3.58 5.27 -6.04
C LEU A 96 -5.10 5.17 -5.84
N ASN A 97 -5.57 3.98 -5.49
CA ASN A 97 -6.98 3.77 -5.19
C ASN A 97 -7.44 4.66 -4.02
N ARG A 98 -6.68 4.67 -2.92
CA ARG A 98 -6.94 5.54 -1.76
C ARG A 98 -6.93 7.02 -2.13
N LEU A 99 -6.00 7.47 -2.97
CA LEU A 99 -5.96 8.85 -3.44
C LEU A 99 -7.18 9.20 -4.30
N GLY A 100 -7.55 8.33 -5.23
CA GLY A 100 -8.74 8.51 -6.07
C GLY A 100 -10.01 8.66 -5.23
N TYR A 101 -10.24 7.77 -4.27
CA TYR A 101 -11.39 7.88 -3.35
C TYR A 101 -11.33 9.11 -2.43
N THR A 102 -10.14 9.52 -2.00
CA THR A 102 -10.00 10.77 -1.23
C THR A 102 -10.44 11.98 -2.06
N LEU A 103 -10.11 12.00 -3.35
CA LEU A 103 -10.52 13.06 -4.27
C LEU A 103 -12.03 13.01 -4.58
N LEU A 104 -12.60 11.80 -4.75
CA LEU A 104 -14.06 11.64 -4.90
C LEU A 104 -14.82 12.17 -3.69
N GLY A 105 -14.36 11.85 -2.47
CA GLY A 105 -14.94 12.35 -1.22
C GLY A 105 -14.89 13.88 -1.11
N ARG A 106 -13.89 14.52 -1.76
CA ARG A 106 -13.77 15.98 -1.86
C ARG A 106 -14.55 16.57 -3.05
N LYS A 107 -15.27 15.76 -3.81
CA LYS A 107 -15.97 16.12 -5.04
C LYS A 107 -15.04 16.63 -6.16
N GLU A 108 -13.76 16.32 -6.09
CA GLU A 108 -12.76 16.64 -7.12
C GLU A 108 -12.77 15.54 -8.21
N ILE A 109 -13.93 15.30 -8.82
CA ILE A 109 -14.23 14.14 -9.68
C ILE A 109 -13.23 14.04 -10.84
N LYS A 110 -12.90 15.16 -11.50
CA LYS A 110 -11.97 15.18 -12.62
C LYS A 110 -10.59 14.64 -12.24
N LYS A 111 -10.06 15.12 -11.11
CA LYS A 111 -8.77 14.63 -10.58
C LYS A 111 -8.84 13.17 -10.15
N ALA A 112 -9.96 12.74 -9.55
CA ALA A 112 -10.15 11.34 -9.19
C ALA A 112 -10.12 10.43 -10.42
N LEU A 113 -10.81 10.81 -11.51
CA LEU A 113 -10.78 10.09 -12.78
C LEU A 113 -9.36 9.96 -13.33
N ASP A 114 -8.55 11.03 -13.29
CA ASP A 114 -7.15 10.99 -13.75
C ASP A 114 -6.32 10.00 -12.92
N ILE A 115 -6.51 9.97 -11.58
CA ILE A 115 -5.82 9.01 -10.71
C ILE A 115 -6.25 7.57 -10.98
N PHE A 116 -7.55 7.31 -11.14
CA PHE A 116 -8.02 5.94 -11.41
C PHE A 116 -7.61 5.46 -12.81
N LYS A 117 -7.58 6.32 -13.82
CA LYS A 117 -7.02 5.99 -15.15
C LYS A 117 -5.56 5.62 -15.04
N HIS A 118 -4.76 6.40 -14.30
CA HIS A 118 -3.36 6.09 -14.06
C HIS A 118 -3.19 4.75 -13.32
N ASN A 119 -4.09 4.44 -12.39
CA ASN A 119 -4.09 3.14 -11.69
C ASN A 119 -4.36 1.97 -12.66
N VAL A 120 -5.31 2.14 -13.59
CA VAL A 120 -5.58 1.15 -14.66
C VAL A 120 -4.36 0.94 -15.56
N GLU A 121 -3.63 2.01 -15.92
CA GLU A 121 -2.42 1.93 -16.74
C GLU A 121 -1.32 1.10 -16.05
N LEU A 122 -1.13 1.29 -14.74
CA LEU A 122 -0.12 0.56 -13.97
C LEU A 122 -0.54 -0.88 -13.65
N TYR A 123 -1.82 -1.13 -13.45
CA TYR A 123 -2.35 -2.41 -13.01
C TYR A 123 -3.45 -2.98 -13.93
N PRO A 124 -3.20 -3.11 -15.24
CA PRO A 124 -4.24 -3.51 -16.21
C PRO A 124 -4.77 -4.93 -16.01
N GLY A 125 -4.11 -5.74 -15.17
CA GLY A 125 -4.56 -7.08 -14.78
C GLY A 125 -5.54 -7.10 -13.62
N SER A 126 -5.59 -6.05 -12.79
CA SER A 126 -6.44 -6.02 -11.60
C SER A 126 -7.90 -5.67 -11.92
N PRO A 127 -8.87 -6.50 -11.53
CA PRO A 127 -10.29 -6.16 -11.68
C PRO A 127 -10.71 -4.94 -10.84
N ASN A 128 -10.08 -4.75 -9.68
CA ASN A 128 -10.41 -3.69 -8.74
C ASN A 128 -10.17 -2.27 -9.30
N VAL A 129 -9.14 -2.09 -10.14
CA VAL A 129 -8.85 -0.76 -10.72
C VAL A 129 -9.91 -0.32 -11.71
N TYR A 130 -10.50 -1.27 -12.45
CA TYR A 130 -11.62 -0.98 -13.36
C TYR A 130 -12.91 -0.71 -12.60
N ASP A 131 -13.18 -1.43 -11.52
CA ASP A 131 -14.35 -1.17 -10.67
C ASP A 131 -14.29 0.23 -10.07
N SER A 132 -13.14 0.63 -9.52
CA SER A 132 -12.92 1.96 -8.95
C SER A 132 -13.04 3.07 -10.02
N LEU A 133 -12.52 2.84 -11.24
CA LEU A 133 -12.70 3.77 -12.35
C LEU A 133 -14.16 3.85 -12.80
N GLY A 134 -14.87 2.73 -12.81
CA GLY A 134 -16.32 2.65 -13.07
C GLY A 134 -17.10 3.50 -12.07
N GLU A 135 -16.77 3.41 -10.79
CA GLU A 135 -17.42 4.21 -9.74
C GLU A 135 -17.14 5.72 -9.91
N ALA A 136 -15.91 6.07 -10.28
CA ALA A 136 -15.58 7.47 -10.55
C ALA A 136 -16.38 8.04 -11.75
N TYR A 137 -16.55 7.26 -12.82
CA TYR A 137 -17.40 7.63 -13.94
C TYR A 137 -18.88 7.70 -13.56
N GLU A 138 -19.37 6.77 -12.72
CA GLU A 138 -20.73 6.83 -12.21
C GLU A 138 -20.99 8.10 -11.39
N ASN A 139 -20.04 8.50 -10.55
CA ASN A 139 -20.07 9.77 -9.82
C ASN A 139 -20.02 11.01 -10.73
N ALA A 140 -19.40 10.89 -11.90
CA ALA A 140 -19.40 11.93 -12.94
C ALA A 140 -20.68 11.94 -13.77
N ASN A 141 -21.61 11.00 -13.53
CA ASN A 141 -22.80 10.73 -14.36
C ASN A 141 -22.47 10.32 -15.82
N HIS A 142 -21.29 9.78 -16.05
CA HIS A 142 -20.84 9.20 -17.32
C HIS A 142 -21.17 7.71 -17.31
N LEU A 143 -22.47 7.39 -17.46
CA LEU A 143 -22.99 6.03 -17.21
C LEU A 143 -22.50 4.98 -18.22
N GLU A 144 -22.26 5.37 -19.48
CA GLU A 144 -21.73 4.44 -20.48
C GLU A 144 -20.29 4.03 -20.18
N GLU A 145 -19.42 4.98 -19.79
CA GLU A 145 -18.05 4.71 -19.36
C GLU A 145 -18.02 3.90 -18.07
N ALA A 146 -18.91 4.21 -17.12
CA ALA A 146 -19.05 3.43 -15.89
C ALA A 146 -19.39 1.98 -16.20
N LYS A 147 -20.39 1.73 -17.06
CA LYS A 147 -20.79 0.40 -17.49
C LYS A 147 -19.62 -0.37 -18.11
N LYS A 148 -18.89 0.23 -19.08
CA LYS A 148 -17.73 -0.41 -19.72
C LYS A 148 -16.67 -0.82 -18.71
N ASN A 149 -16.39 0.00 -17.73
CA ASN A 149 -15.39 -0.31 -16.72
C ASN A 149 -15.88 -1.40 -15.74
N TYR A 150 -17.15 -1.39 -15.32
CA TYR A 150 -17.71 -2.48 -14.50
C TYR A 150 -17.77 -3.81 -15.25
N GLU A 151 -18.06 -3.81 -16.56
CA GLU A 151 -17.98 -5.00 -17.42
C GLU A 151 -16.56 -5.56 -17.47
N MET A 152 -15.56 -4.68 -17.60
CA MET A 152 -14.15 -5.06 -17.58
C MET A 152 -13.74 -5.64 -16.23
N ALA A 153 -14.15 -5.02 -15.12
CA ALA A 153 -13.89 -5.51 -13.77
C ALA A 153 -14.47 -6.92 -13.56
N PHE A 154 -15.73 -7.12 -13.93
CA PHE A 154 -16.41 -8.41 -13.79
C PHE A 154 -15.77 -9.49 -14.66
N ARG A 155 -15.44 -9.19 -15.93
CA ARG A 155 -14.76 -10.11 -16.83
C ARG A 155 -13.40 -10.54 -16.27
N LYS A 156 -12.55 -9.59 -15.89
CA LYS A 156 -11.22 -9.89 -15.32
C LYS A 156 -11.29 -10.66 -14.01
N ALA A 157 -12.27 -10.36 -13.17
CA ALA A 157 -12.48 -11.10 -11.94
C ALA A 157 -12.82 -12.59 -12.20
N ASN A 158 -13.59 -12.87 -13.24
CA ASN A 158 -13.90 -14.25 -13.62
C ASN A 158 -12.69 -14.98 -14.23
N GLU A 159 -11.85 -14.28 -14.99
CA GLU A 159 -10.62 -14.86 -15.58
C GLU A 159 -9.65 -15.38 -14.50
N VAL A 160 -9.61 -14.74 -13.32
CA VAL A 160 -8.68 -15.09 -12.23
C VAL A 160 -9.37 -15.71 -11.00
N ALA A 161 -10.65 -16.08 -11.11
CA ALA A 161 -11.47 -16.56 -10.00
C ALA A 161 -11.40 -15.65 -8.76
N TYR A 162 -11.50 -14.34 -8.97
CA TYR A 162 -11.37 -13.33 -7.92
C TYR A 162 -12.48 -13.48 -6.87
N PRO A 163 -12.16 -13.51 -5.57
CA PRO A 163 -13.14 -13.81 -4.51
C PRO A 163 -14.37 -12.88 -4.49
N ASN A 164 -14.22 -11.65 -4.96
CA ASN A 164 -15.26 -10.62 -4.92
C ASN A 164 -15.96 -10.39 -6.27
N SER A 165 -15.92 -11.34 -7.21
CA SER A 165 -16.52 -11.18 -8.56
C SER A 165 -18.01 -10.78 -8.52
N GLU A 166 -18.80 -11.27 -7.57
CA GLU A 166 -20.20 -10.90 -7.39
C GLU A 166 -20.41 -9.43 -6.99
N VAL A 167 -19.43 -8.79 -6.38
CA VAL A 167 -19.50 -7.35 -6.09
C VAL A 167 -19.47 -6.55 -7.39
N PHE A 168 -18.54 -6.87 -8.29
CA PHE A 168 -18.41 -6.21 -9.59
C PHE A 168 -19.65 -6.41 -10.47
N LYS A 169 -20.24 -7.62 -10.45
CA LYS A 169 -21.50 -7.89 -11.12
C LYS A 169 -22.65 -7.02 -10.58
N ARG A 170 -22.73 -6.83 -9.27
CA ARG A 170 -23.76 -5.97 -8.67
C ARG A 170 -23.59 -4.50 -9.09
N HIS A 171 -22.35 -4.00 -9.16
CA HIS A 171 -22.07 -2.64 -9.64
C HIS A 171 -22.49 -2.48 -11.11
N LEU A 172 -22.17 -3.44 -11.96
CA LEU A 172 -22.60 -3.47 -13.36
C LEU A 172 -24.14 -3.43 -13.47
N LEU A 173 -24.83 -4.31 -12.76
CA LEU A 173 -26.30 -4.35 -12.79
C LEU A 173 -26.93 -3.05 -12.25
N ARG A 174 -26.33 -2.41 -11.26
CA ARG A 174 -26.78 -1.14 -10.72
C ARG A 174 -26.71 -0.03 -11.78
N VAL A 175 -25.58 0.11 -12.46
CA VAL A 175 -25.44 1.17 -13.49
C VAL A 175 -26.35 0.92 -14.68
N MET A 176 -26.54 -0.34 -15.11
CA MET A 176 -27.49 -0.68 -16.18
C MET A 176 -28.94 -0.30 -15.84
N ARG A 177 -29.39 -0.52 -14.60
CA ARG A 177 -30.71 -0.07 -14.14
C ARG A 177 -30.82 1.44 -14.15
N LYS A 178 -29.80 2.16 -13.72
CA LYS A 178 -29.75 3.62 -13.72
C LYS A 178 -29.86 4.20 -15.14
N MET A 179 -29.18 3.59 -16.11
CA MET A 179 -29.26 3.96 -17.52
C MET A 179 -30.66 3.72 -18.10
N ALA A 180 -31.34 2.63 -17.71
CA ALA A 180 -32.69 2.32 -18.17
C ALA A 180 -33.74 3.31 -17.62
N SER A 181 -33.54 3.81 -16.39
CA SER A 181 -34.47 4.78 -15.77
C SER A 181 -34.24 6.23 -16.20
N SER A 182 -33.15 6.51 -16.94
CA SER A 182 -32.79 7.85 -17.44
C SER A 182 -33.24 8.08 -18.90
N LYS A 183 -33.87 7.08 -19.51
CA LYS A 183 -34.52 7.13 -20.85
C LYS A 183 -36.01 7.37 -20.71
#